data_e43c5ccdab16cf5e3634fded49bcd726
#
_entry.id   e43c5ccdab16cf5e3634fded49bcd726
#
_cell.length_a   1.000
_cell.length_b   1.000
_cell.length_c   1.000
_cell.angle_alpha   90.00
_cell.angle_beta   90.00
_cell.angle_gamma   90.00
#
_symmetry.space_group_name_H-M   'P 1'
#
loop_
_entity.id
_entity.type
_entity.pdbx_description
1 polymer ?
#
loop_
_entity_poly.entity_id
_entity_poly.type
_entity_poly.pdbx_seq_one_letter_code
_entity_poly.pdbx_strand_id
1 'polypeptide(L)'
;MNKISQLQLFAVMLCGHAFSLMTFFPYTFDNPTEYMIGVLISTAIEVLLAVPAVIIYKRFSGLDPCSLAGESSKGLRTAAGIFYTLTFFYFAYRVTGNFVYFLDSVLSGYFPRALVVVSVCAAAVYLGLMKASVIGKTSGIMLALFALFTVLVIASSFSKTESDFLSFHLASENITHGISEAVRCELLRNLDMVFLLFFLPKLRGSPVRVSALYLGVKLVMVELSVGFVTVMLGDFAMTSKLPFSSMASYSTSSMIERFDAAFMAVWVILAIVRLGAVLHCSADCIKAVFPKADRTLSVIISAAIPAAAAVHKLTAYDWESTAYDMSGWLLTVTAMLFVPLVIAAFVLLRERREADVRGA
;
A
#
# COMPACT_ATOMS: atom_id res chain seq x y z
N MET A 1 -11.26 23.84 3.75
CA MET A 1 -10.13 23.08 3.16
C MET A 1 -9.96 21.73 3.88
N ASN A 2 -9.93 20.66 3.11
CA ASN A 2 -9.74 19.27 3.62
C ASN A 2 -8.28 19.01 3.99
N LYS A 3 -7.80 19.52 5.13
CA LYS A 3 -6.41 19.29 5.54
C LYS A 3 -6.30 18.03 6.39
N ILE A 4 -5.23 17.27 6.18
CA ILE A 4 -4.86 16.06 6.90
C ILE A 4 -3.63 16.34 7.79
N SER A 5 -3.57 15.79 9.00
CA SER A 5 -2.38 15.91 9.87
C SER A 5 -1.28 14.92 9.45
N GLN A 6 -0.04 15.14 9.94
CA GLN A 6 1.08 14.22 9.71
C GLN A 6 0.76 12.79 10.17
N LEU A 7 0.20 12.66 11.39
CA LEU A 7 -0.16 11.36 11.96
C LEU A 7 -1.29 10.67 11.17
N GLN A 8 -2.25 11.43 10.65
CA GLN A 8 -3.32 10.89 9.81
C GLN A 8 -2.79 10.37 8.47
N LEU A 9 -1.89 11.10 7.79
CA LEU A 9 -1.29 10.63 6.55
C LEU A 9 -0.39 9.41 6.79
N PHE A 10 0.42 9.45 7.83
CA PHE A 10 1.20 8.30 8.28
C PHE A 10 0.31 7.07 8.48
N ALA A 11 -0.83 7.22 9.17
CA ALA A 11 -1.76 6.13 9.42
C ALA A 11 -2.39 5.57 8.12
N VAL A 12 -2.75 6.43 7.16
CA VAL A 12 -3.27 5.98 5.84
C VAL A 12 -2.27 5.08 5.15
N MET A 13 -1.00 5.51 5.08
CA MET A 13 0.05 4.77 4.40
C MET A 13 0.39 3.46 5.13
N LEU A 14 0.53 3.52 6.47
CA LEU A 14 0.90 2.34 7.24
C LEU A 14 -0.22 1.31 7.31
N CYS A 15 -1.50 1.71 7.35
CA CYS A 15 -2.64 0.78 7.21
C CYS A 15 -2.61 0.05 5.87
N GLY A 16 -2.31 0.76 4.78
CA GLY A 16 -2.18 0.14 3.46
C GLY A 16 -1.06 -0.89 3.43
N HIS A 17 0.11 -0.52 3.96
CA HIS A 17 1.25 -1.43 4.02
C HIS A 17 0.99 -2.64 4.94
N ALA A 18 0.37 -2.43 6.11
CA ALA A 18 -0.01 -3.50 7.03
C ALA A 18 -0.97 -4.50 6.38
N PHE A 19 -1.97 -4.02 5.61
CA PHE A 19 -2.83 -4.91 4.83
C PHE A 19 -2.03 -5.78 3.87
N SER A 20 -1.10 -5.19 3.12
CA SER A 20 -0.25 -5.95 2.19
C SER A 20 0.62 -6.97 2.91
N LEU A 21 1.22 -6.59 4.02
CA LEU A 21 2.08 -7.45 4.82
C LEU A 21 1.31 -8.66 5.36
N MET A 22 0.10 -8.43 5.89
CA MET A 22 -0.75 -9.49 6.44
C MET A 22 -1.32 -10.42 5.36
N THR A 23 -1.52 -9.92 4.14
CA THR A 23 -2.18 -10.68 3.07
C THR A 23 -1.20 -11.51 2.25
N PHE A 24 -0.02 -10.97 2.01
CA PHE A 24 0.92 -11.52 1.06
C PHE A 24 2.32 -11.53 1.64
N PHE A 25 2.84 -12.72 1.82
CA PHE A 25 4.23 -12.95 2.16
C PHE A 25 4.83 -13.83 1.06
N PRO A 26 5.85 -13.38 0.34
CA PRO A 26 6.37 -14.14 -0.80
C PRO A 26 7.05 -15.43 -0.34
N TYR A 27 7.02 -16.44 -1.19
CA TYR A 27 7.67 -17.75 -1.00
C TYR A 27 9.20 -17.70 -0.88
N THR A 28 9.81 -16.53 -1.05
CA THR A 28 11.25 -16.32 -0.98
C THR A 28 11.81 -16.36 0.45
N PHE A 29 11.08 -16.98 1.37
CA PHE A 29 11.54 -17.25 2.74
C PHE A 29 12.51 -18.42 2.85
N ASP A 30 13.08 -18.89 1.75
CA ASP A 30 14.17 -19.88 1.83
C ASP A 30 15.32 -19.37 2.71
N ASN A 31 15.44 -18.03 2.83
CA ASN A 31 16.39 -17.42 3.76
C ASN A 31 15.84 -16.10 4.33
N PRO A 32 15.41 -16.07 5.61
CA PRO A 32 14.95 -14.85 6.27
C PRO A 32 15.96 -13.71 6.26
N THR A 33 17.27 -14.03 6.34
CA THR A 33 18.34 -13.03 6.34
C THR A 33 18.42 -12.29 4.99
N GLU A 34 18.30 -13.01 3.87
CA GLU A 34 18.29 -12.39 2.53
C GLU A 34 17.10 -11.48 2.36
N TYR A 35 15.92 -11.90 2.88
CA TYR A 35 14.73 -11.08 2.86
C TYR A 35 14.92 -9.80 3.67
N MET A 36 15.42 -9.87 4.89
CA MET A 36 15.71 -8.71 5.74
C MET A 36 16.70 -7.74 5.07
N ILE A 37 17.77 -8.25 4.46
CA ILE A 37 18.69 -7.41 3.67
C ILE A 37 17.96 -6.74 2.50
N GLY A 38 17.11 -7.47 1.79
CA GLY A 38 16.28 -6.92 0.71
C GLY A 38 15.34 -5.81 1.19
N VAL A 39 14.76 -5.93 2.37
CA VAL A 39 13.91 -4.90 3.01
C VAL A 39 14.71 -3.64 3.32
N LEU A 40 15.93 -3.77 3.83
CA LEU A 40 16.83 -2.62 4.06
C LEU A 40 17.15 -1.89 2.75
N ILE A 41 17.52 -2.64 1.70
CA ILE A 41 17.83 -2.08 0.37
C ILE A 41 16.59 -1.41 -0.24
N SER A 42 15.43 -2.07 -0.20
CA SER A 42 14.19 -1.50 -0.72
C SER A 42 13.83 -0.21 0.00
N THR A 43 13.99 -0.15 1.33
CA THR A 43 13.73 1.05 2.11
C THR A 43 14.66 2.19 1.71
N ALA A 44 15.94 1.92 1.42
CA ALA A 44 16.86 2.94 0.89
C ALA A 44 16.40 3.46 -0.48
N ILE A 45 15.94 2.58 -1.37
CA ILE A 45 15.36 2.97 -2.66
C ILE A 45 14.09 3.81 -2.44
N GLU A 46 13.22 3.42 -1.53
CA GLU A 46 11.98 4.13 -1.21
C GLU A 46 12.24 5.53 -0.64
N VAL A 47 13.31 5.71 0.14
CA VAL A 47 13.75 7.06 0.55
C VAL A 47 14.04 7.93 -0.68
N LEU A 48 14.75 7.38 -1.68
CA LEU A 48 15.03 8.10 -2.92
C LEU A 48 13.75 8.39 -3.71
N LEU A 49 12.82 7.43 -3.77
CA LEU A 49 11.52 7.60 -4.43
C LEU A 49 10.62 8.65 -3.75
N ALA A 50 10.78 8.88 -2.45
CA ALA A 50 10.03 9.93 -1.74
C ALA A 50 10.56 11.35 -2.01
N VAL A 51 11.83 11.50 -2.43
CA VAL A 51 12.47 12.80 -2.65
C VAL A 51 11.72 13.67 -3.66
N PRO A 52 11.32 13.19 -4.86
CA PRO A 52 10.57 14.01 -5.82
C PRO A 52 9.26 14.53 -5.25
N ALA A 53 8.50 13.70 -4.52
CA ALA A 53 7.24 14.11 -3.90
C ALA A 53 7.46 15.26 -2.90
N VAL A 54 8.52 15.19 -2.09
CA VAL A 54 8.88 16.20 -1.09
C VAL A 54 9.34 17.51 -1.79
N ILE A 55 10.15 17.41 -2.84
CA ILE A 55 10.64 18.57 -3.62
C ILE A 55 9.46 19.27 -4.29
N ILE A 56 8.59 18.54 -4.98
CA ILE A 56 7.40 19.07 -5.63
C ILE A 56 6.52 19.81 -4.64
N TYR A 57 6.25 19.18 -3.49
CA TYR A 57 5.46 19.81 -2.43
C TYR A 57 6.07 21.14 -1.96
N LYS A 58 7.38 21.17 -1.70
CA LYS A 58 8.08 22.36 -1.21
C LYS A 58 8.18 23.47 -2.28
N ARG A 59 8.44 23.09 -3.53
CA ARG A 59 8.68 24.05 -4.62
C ARG A 59 7.40 24.62 -5.18
N PHE A 60 6.35 23.79 -5.33
CA PHE A 60 5.13 24.14 -6.06
C PHE A 60 3.90 24.29 -5.14
N SER A 61 4.10 24.78 -3.93
CA SER A 61 3.02 25.20 -3.00
C SER A 61 1.92 24.13 -2.76
N GLY A 62 2.30 22.87 -2.74
CA GLY A 62 1.38 21.78 -2.40
C GLY A 62 0.39 21.41 -3.51
N LEU A 63 0.77 21.54 -4.77
CA LEU A 63 0.01 20.99 -5.89
C LEU A 63 0.22 19.48 -6.01
N ASP A 64 -0.86 18.74 -6.34
CA ASP A 64 -0.74 17.35 -6.75
C ASP A 64 -0.17 17.24 -8.18
N PRO A 65 0.34 16.07 -8.62
CA PRO A 65 0.99 15.94 -9.92
C PRO A 65 0.10 16.35 -11.10
N CYS A 66 -1.21 16.07 -11.02
CA CYS A 66 -2.14 16.42 -12.11
C CYS A 66 -2.40 17.93 -12.16
N SER A 67 -2.54 18.57 -11.00
CA SER A 67 -2.69 20.01 -10.89
C SER A 67 -1.42 20.74 -11.33
N LEU A 68 -0.24 20.25 -10.92
CA LEU A 68 1.06 20.77 -11.32
C LEU A 68 1.26 20.65 -12.85
N ALA A 69 0.91 19.52 -13.44
CA ALA A 69 0.95 19.34 -14.89
C ALA A 69 0.06 20.35 -15.62
N GLY A 70 -1.07 20.74 -15.00
CA GLY A 70 -1.98 21.75 -15.50
C GLY A 70 -1.38 23.16 -15.59
N GLU A 71 -0.42 23.48 -14.73
CA GLU A 71 0.32 24.74 -14.80
C GLU A 71 1.16 24.85 -16.09
N SER A 72 1.61 23.71 -16.65
CA SER A 72 2.33 23.70 -17.92
C SER A 72 1.38 23.70 -19.12
N SER A 73 0.46 22.74 -19.20
CA SER A 73 -0.52 22.65 -20.27
C SER A 73 -1.71 21.76 -19.92
N LYS A 74 -2.86 21.99 -20.59
CA LYS A 74 -4.04 21.13 -20.47
C LYS A 74 -3.74 19.70 -20.93
N GLY A 75 -2.93 19.52 -21.98
CA GLY A 75 -2.55 18.22 -22.51
C GLY A 75 -1.74 17.41 -21.49
N LEU A 76 -0.75 18.03 -20.83
CA LEU A 76 0.07 17.39 -19.81
C LEU A 76 -0.77 17.01 -18.58
N ARG A 77 -1.71 17.89 -18.16
CA ARG A 77 -2.67 17.58 -17.09
C ARG A 77 -3.49 16.33 -17.40
N THR A 78 -4.03 16.25 -18.62
CA THR A 78 -4.83 15.10 -19.04
C THR A 78 -3.98 13.83 -19.10
N ALA A 79 -2.77 13.90 -19.65
CA ALA A 79 -1.85 12.75 -19.70
C ALA A 79 -1.46 12.25 -18.30
N ALA A 80 -1.10 13.17 -17.40
CA ALA A 80 -0.82 12.84 -16.00
C ALA A 80 -2.05 12.24 -15.30
N GLY A 81 -3.24 12.82 -15.53
CA GLY A 81 -4.51 12.32 -15.00
C GLY A 81 -4.81 10.90 -15.47
N ILE A 82 -4.64 10.60 -16.75
CA ILE A 82 -4.82 9.25 -17.31
C ILE A 82 -3.81 8.27 -16.68
N PHE A 83 -2.52 8.62 -16.66
CA PHE A 83 -1.48 7.77 -16.09
C PHE A 83 -1.78 7.39 -14.63
N TYR A 84 -2.04 8.39 -13.77
CA TYR A 84 -2.33 8.10 -12.36
C TYR A 84 -3.69 7.42 -12.15
N THR A 85 -4.69 7.67 -13.00
CA THR A 85 -5.95 6.92 -12.97
C THR A 85 -5.69 5.44 -13.24
N LEU A 86 -4.93 5.10 -14.28
CA LEU A 86 -4.55 3.71 -14.59
C LEU A 86 -3.70 3.09 -13.49
N THR A 87 -2.79 3.85 -12.88
CA THR A 87 -2.00 3.42 -11.72
C THR A 87 -2.90 3.05 -10.55
N PHE A 88 -3.86 3.88 -10.20
CA PHE A 88 -4.79 3.58 -9.11
C PHE A 88 -5.79 2.47 -9.47
N PHE A 89 -6.15 2.29 -10.75
CA PHE A 89 -6.94 1.16 -11.22
C PHE A 89 -6.20 -0.16 -11.05
N TYR A 90 -4.93 -0.20 -11.45
CA TYR A 90 -4.06 -1.36 -11.18
C TYR A 90 -3.96 -1.64 -9.69
N PHE A 91 -3.79 -0.59 -8.88
CA PHE A 91 -3.73 -0.71 -7.44
C PHE A 91 -5.04 -1.27 -6.85
N ALA A 92 -6.21 -0.75 -7.26
CA ALA A 92 -7.51 -1.26 -6.83
C ALA A 92 -7.70 -2.74 -7.24
N TYR A 93 -7.29 -3.10 -8.47
CA TYR A 93 -7.30 -4.48 -8.95
C TYR A 93 -6.45 -5.40 -8.05
N ARG A 94 -5.23 -4.99 -7.71
CA ARG A 94 -4.32 -5.76 -6.84
C ARG A 94 -4.88 -5.91 -5.42
N VAL A 95 -5.35 -4.82 -4.82
CA VAL A 95 -5.93 -4.86 -3.46
C VAL A 95 -7.11 -5.82 -3.40
N THR A 96 -8.02 -5.72 -4.38
CA THR A 96 -9.20 -6.60 -4.44
C THR A 96 -8.82 -8.04 -4.75
N GLY A 97 -7.88 -8.26 -5.67
CA GLY A 97 -7.37 -9.59 -5.99
C GLY A 97 -6.75 -10.29 -4.78
N ASN A 98 -5.87 -9.59 -4.07
CA ASN A 98 -5.26 -10.10 -2.84
C ASN A 98 -6.30 -10.35 -1.74
N PHE A 99 -7.32 -9.49 -1.65
CA PHE A 99 -8.42 -9.66 -0.71
C PHE A 99 -9.20 -10.95 -0.99
N VAL A 100 -9.58 -11.18 -2.24
CA VAL A 100 -10.33 -12.39 -2.63
C VAL A 100 -9.48 -13.65 -2.45
N TYR A 101 -8.19 -13.60 -2.84
CA TYR A 101 -7.26 -14.72 -2.64
C TYR A 101 -7.17 -15.14 -1.17
N PHE A 102 -7.01 -14.18 -0.28
CA PHE A 102 -6.95 -14.45 1.15
C PHE A 102 -8.27 -15.07 1.66
N LEU A 103 -9.43 -14.50 1.28
CA LEU A 103 -10.73 -15.04 1.65
C LEU A 103 -10.90 -16.50 1.19
N ASP A 104 -10.45 -16.79 -0.03
CA ASP A 104 -10.53 -18.13 -0.59
C ASP A 104 -9.67 -19.13 0.18
N SER A 105 -8.50 -18.69 0.60
CA SER A 105 -7.56 -19.53 1.34
C SER A 105 -7.98 -19.81 2.79
N VAL A 106 -8.67 -18.85 3.45
CA VAL A 106 -8.99 -18.93 4.88
C VAL A 106 -10.45 -19.33 5.14
N LEU A 107 -11.40 -18.85 4.32
CA LEU A 107 -12.84 -19.04 4.54
C LEU A 107 -13.48 -20.04 3.57
N SER A 108 -12.73 -20.94 2.99
CA SER A 108 -13.24 -21.91 2.02
C SER A 108 -14.41 -22.71 2.60
N GLY A 109 -15.60 -22.50 2.01
CA GLY A 109 -16.81 -23.33 2.26
C GLY A 109 -17.83 -22.77 3.25
N TYR A 110 -17.52 -21.77 4.08
CA TYR A 110 -18.42 -21.36 5.17
C TYR A 110 -19.22 -20.06 4.90
N PHE A 111 -18.77 -19.21 3.99
CA PHE A 111 -19.42 -17.93 3.72
C PHE A 111 -19.62 -17.66 2.22
N PRO A 112 -20.69 -16.99 1.81
CA PRO A 112 -20.83 -16.51 0.43
C PRO A 112 -19.79 -15.43 0.17
N ARG A 113 -18.65 -15.83 -0.40
CA ARG A 113 -17.48 -14.95 -0.69
C ARG A 113 -17.87 -13.67 -1.41
N ALA A 114 -18.79 -13.77 -2.38
CA ALA A 114 -19.28 -12.64 -3.12
C ALA A 114 -19.92 -11.57 -2.21
N LEU A 115 -20.67 -11.98 -1.18
CA LEU A 115 -21.30 -11.06 -0.23
C LEU A 115 -20.24 -10.27 0.56
N VAL A 116 -19.19 -10.95 1.05
CA VAL A 116 -18.10 -10.30 1.79
C VAL A 116 -17.37 -9.30 0.89
N VAL A 117 -17.03 -9.71 -0.32
CA VAL A 117 -16.31 -8.83 -1.29
C VAL A 117 -17.16 -7.62 -1.66
N VAL A 118 -18.45 -7.80 -1.96
CA VAL A 118 -19.37 -6.70 -2.26
C VAL A 118 -19.51 -5.75 -1.08
N SER A 119 -19.62 -6.27 0.15
CA SER A 119 -19.73 -5.46 1.36
C SER A 119 -18.46 -4.62 1.59
N VAL A 120 -17.27 -5.21 1.41
CA VAL A 120 -16.00 -4.50 1.52
C VAL A 120 -15.85 -3.43 0.43
N CYS A 121 -16.20 -3.75 -0.82
CA CYS A 121 -16.19 -2.77 -1.91
C CYS A 121 -17.15 -1.62 -1.64
N ALA A 122 -18.36 -1.90 -1.16
CA ALA A 122 -19.35 -0.86 -0.81
C ALA A 122 -18.85 0.05 0.32
N ALA A 123 -18.26 -0.53 1.39
CA ALA A 123 -17.66 0.23 2.47
C ALA A 123 -16.47 1.09 1.99
N ALA A 124 -15.65 0.56 1.10
CA ALA A 124 -14.52 1.28 0.50
C ALA A 124 -15.00 2.44 -0.39
N VAL A 125 -16.07 2.25 -1.18
CA VAL A 125 -16.71 3.31 -1.96
C VAL A 125 -17.23 4.42 -1.04
N TYR A 126 -17.93 4.06 0.02
CA TYR A 126 -18.39 5.03 1.01
C TYR A 126 -17.23 5.83 1.60
N LEU A 127 -16.13 5.17 1.99
CA LEU A 127 -14.94 5.83 2.51
C LEU A 127 -14.27 6.70 1.44
N GLY A 128 -14.20 6.26 0.18
CA GLY A 128 -13.64 7.02 -0.95
C GLY A 128 -14.38 8.32 -1.26
N LEU A 129 -15.68 8.36 -0.98
CA LEU A 129 -16.51 9.58 -1.08
C LEU A 129 -16.18 10.59 0.02
N MET A 130 -15.65 10.13 1.15
CA MET A 130 -15.37 10.98 2.30
C MET A 130 -14.20 11.93 2.04
N LYS A 131 -14.10 12.93 2.90
CA LYS A 131 -12.97 13.88 2.91
C LYS A 131 -11.69 13.19 3.33
N ALA A 132 -10.53 13.63 2.81
CA ALA A 132 -9.22 13.10 3.18
C ALA A 132 -8.99 13.06 4.71
N SER A 133 -9.48 14.05 5.44
CA SER A 133 -9.41 14.09 6.91
C SER A 133 -10.20 12.99 7.60
N VAL A 134 -11.31 12.53 7.01
CA VAL A 134 -12.11 11.42 7.54
C VAL A 134 -11.35 10.11 7.30
N ILE A 135 -10.85 9.89 6.08
CA ILE A 135 -10.00 8.74 5.74
C ILE A 135 -8.83 8.65 6.73
N GLY A 136 -8.12 9.78 6.95
CA GLY A 136 -7.00 9.81 7.89
C GLY A 136 -7.36 9.53 9.35
N LYS A 137 -8.54 9.98 9.83
CA LYS A 137 -9.02 9.66 11.17
C LYS A 137 -9.39 8.18 11.30
N THR A 138 -10.12 7.64 10.33
CA THR A 138 -10.47 6.22 10.28
C THR A 138 -9.21 5.36 10.26
N SER A 139 -8.23 5.71 9.42
CA SER A 139 -6.92 5.01 9.37
C SER A 139 -6.20 5.05 10.73
N GLY A 140 -6.25 6.18 11.44
CA GLY A 140 -5.61 6.30 12.76
C GLY A 140 -6.24 5.36 13.80
N ILE A 141 -7.55 5.24 13.83
CA ILE A 141 -8.27 4.30 14.71
C ILE A 141 -7.91 2.85 14.34
N MET A 142 -7.93 2.53 13.04
CA MET A 142 -7.63 1.18 12.55
C MET A 142 -6.19 0.78 12.80
N LEU A 143 -5.25 1.71 12.65
CA LEU A 143 -3.85 1.48 12.99
C LEU A 143 -3.66 1.19 14.49
N ALA A 144 -4.38 1.89 15.36
CA ALA A 144 -4.34 1.63 16.79
C ALA A 144 -4.90 0.22 17.13
N LEU A 145 -5.99 -0.18 16.49
CA LEU A 145 -6.54 -1.54 16.63
C LEU A 145 -5.57 -2.61 16.10
N PHE A 146 -4.94 -2.36 14.95
CA PHE A 146 -3.92 -3.24 14.40
C PHE A 146 -2.73 -3.39 15.34
N ALA A 147 -2.21 -2.28 15.89
CA ALA A 147 -1.10 -2.31 16.84
C ALA A 147 -1.47 -3.07 18.13
N LEU A 148 -2.66 -2.80 18.68
CA LEU A 148 -3.17 -3.53 19.84
C LEU A 148 -3.25 -5.04 19.57
N PHE A 149 -3.84 -5.42 18.43
CA PHE A 149 -3.94 -6.81 18.01
C PHE A 149 -2.57 -7.47 17.86
N THR A 150 -1.62 -6.79 17.20
CA THR A 150 -0.25 -7.29 17.01
C THR A 150 0.43 -7.53 18.37
N VAL A 151 0.30 -6.60 19.31
CA VAL A 151 0.84 -6.78 20.68
C VAL A 151 0.21 -8.00 21.37
N LEU A 152 -1.11 -8.17 21.25
CA LEU A 152 -1.80 -9.33 21.85
C LEU A 152 -1.33 -10.66 21.24
N VAL A 153 -1.16 -10.73 19.91
CA VAL A 153 -0.66 -11.93 19.23
C VAL A 153 0.77 -12.24 19.68
N ILE A 154 1.66 -11.25 19.71
CA ILE A 154 3.04 -11.43 20.18
C ILE A 154 3.05 -11.92 21.63
N ALA A 155 2.32 -11.25 22.51
CA ALA A 155 2.29 -11.60 23.94
C ALA A 155 1.76 -13.03 24.18
N SER A 156 0.71 -13.44 23.44
CA SER A 156 0.14 -14.78 23.57
C SER A 156 1.01 -15.90 22.98
N SER A 157 1.89 -15.53 22.05
CA SER A 157 2.75 -16.49 21.33
C SER A 157 4.16 -16.57 21.90
N PHE A 158 4.54 -15.66 22.78
CA PHE A 158 5.91 -15.53 23.28
C PHE A 158 6.44 -16.83 23.92
N SER A 159 5.59 -17.58 24.62
CA SER A 159 5.96 -18.86 25.22
C SER A 159 6.15 -20.01 24.22
N LYS A 160 5.78 -19.81 22.96
CA LYS A 160 5.85 -20.82 21.89
C LYS A 160 6.96 -20.50 20.87
N THR A 161 7.74 -19.46 21.10
CA THR A 161 8.83 -19.07 20.21
C THR A 161 10.08 -19.90 20.50
N GLU A 162 10.74 -20.36 19.44
CA GLU A 162 12.02 -21.07 19.51
C GLU A 162 13.10 -20.22 18.83
N SER A 163 14.04 -19.70 19.62
CA SER A 163 15.11 -18.83 19.13
C SER A 163 16.05 -19.52 18.13
N ASP A 164 16.11 -20.83 18.16
CA ASP A 164 16.99 -21.65 17.32
C ASP A 164 16.62 -21.58 15.84
N PHE A 165 15.36 -21.20 15.52
CA PHE A 165 14.93 -20.94 14.16
C PHE A 165 15.49 -19.62 13.59
N LEU A 166 15.95 -18.69 14.42
CA LEU A 166 16.55 -17.44 13.99
C LEU A 166 18.04 -17.61 13.69
N SER A 167 18.36 -18.39 12.68
CA SER A 167 19.72 -18.53 12.23
C SER A 167 20.02 -17.55 11.12
N PHE A 168 20.94 -16.60 11.39
CA PHE A 168 21.40 -15.64 10.39
C PHE A 168 22.46 -16.30 9.50
N HIS A 169 22.01 -17.00 8.46
CA HIS A 169 22.89 -17.63 7.48
C HIS A 169 22.73 -16.96 6.11
N LEU A 170 23.85 -16.53 5.56
CA LEU A 170 23.97 -16.15 4.14
C LEU A 170 24.44 -17.41 3.38
N ALA A 171 23.57 -18.37 3.18
CA ALA A 171 23.97 -19.70 2.74
C ALA A 171 23.34 -20.15 1.41
N SER A 172 22.65 -19.26 0.68
CA SER A 172 22.11 -19.68 -0.60
C SER A 172 23.15 -19.56 -1.72
N GLU A 173 23.15 -20.53 -2.63
CA GLU A 173 23.97 -20.46 -3.86
C GLU A 173 23.58 -19.25 -4.74
N ASN A 174 22.41 -18.62 -4.48
CA ASN A 174 21.85 -17.51 -5.24
C ASN A 174 21.42 -16.31 -4.36
N ILE A 175 22.28 -15.87 -3.44
CA ILE A 175 22.03 -14.73 -2.52
C ILE A 175 21.47 -13.50 -3.26
N THR A 176 22.05 -13.16 -4.42
CA THR A 176 21.63 -12.00 -5.22
C THR A 176 20.19 -12.14 -5.73
N HIS A 177 19.74 -13.35 -6.04
CA HIS A 177 18.38 -13.63 -6.49
C HIS A 177 17.40 -13.41 -5.33
N GLY A 178 17.63 -14.01 -4.17
CA GLY A 178 16.77 -13.86 -2.99
C GLY A 178 16.62 -12.39 -2.55
N ILE A 179 17.73 -11.66 -2.46
CA ILE A 179 17.71 -10.23 -2.14
C ILE A 179 16.93 -9.44 -3.22
N SER A 180 17.15 -9.70 -4.51
CA SER A 180 16.48 -8.97 -5.59
C SER A 180 14.96 -9.20 -5.59
N GLU A 181 14.51 -10.41 -5.32
CA GLU A 181 13.08 -10.74 -5.19
C GLU A 181 12.46 -10.04 -3.97
N ALA A 182 13.16 -10.01 -2.83
CA ALA A 182 12.70 -9.28 -1.65
C ALA A 182 12.56 -7.77 -1.94
N VAL A 183 13.52 -7.17 -2.64
CA VAL A 183 13.47 -5.76 -3.05
C VAL A 183 12.26 -5.50 -3.96
N ARG A 184 12.04 -6.33 -4.98
CA ARG A 184 10.90 -6.19 -5.89
C ARG A 184 9.57 -6.34 -5.16
N CYS A 185 9.48 -7.32 -4.26
CA CYS A 185 8.31 -7.55 -3.43
C CYS A 185 7.98 -6.34 -2.57
N GLU A 186 8.96 -5.77 -1.88
CA GLU A 186 8.75 -4.62 -1.02
C GLU A 186 8.37 -3.37 -1.82
N LEU A 187 9.01 -3.11 -2.96
CA LEU A 187 8.65 -2.00 -3.83
C LEU A 187 7.22 -2.14 -4.39
N LEU A 188 6.80 -3.37 -4.74
CA LEU A 188 5.43 -3.63 -5.16
C LEU A 188 4.43 -3.46 -4.02
N ARG A 189 4.76 -3.96 -2.84
CA ARG A 189 3.94 -3.86 -1.64
C ARG A 189 3.74 -2.40 -1.24
N ASN A 190 4.74 -1.55 -1.48
CA ASN A 190 4.75 -0.14 -1.11
C ASN A 190 4.20 0.80 -2.22
N LEU A 191 3.30 0.33 -3.08
CA LEU A 191 2.50 1.20 -3.96
C LEU A 191 1.77 2.31 -3.18
N ASP A 192 1.56 2.12 -1.88
CA ASP A 192 0.99 3.12 -0.96
C ASP A 192 1.81 4.43 -0.93
N MET A 193 3.09 4.42 -1.30
CA MET A 193 3.89 5.64 -1.44
C MET A 193 3.29 6.63 -2.43
N VAL A 194 2.58 6.17 -3.47
CA VAL A 194 1.90 7.05 -4.43
C VAL A 194 0.89 7.96 -3.74
N PHE A 195 0.35 7.55 -2.59
CA PHE A 195 -0.50 8.43 -1.78
C PHE A 195 0.20 9.71 -1.32
N LEU A 196 1.53 9.70 -1.12
CA LEU A 196 2.27 10.92 -0.80
C LEU A 196 1.99 12.01 -1.83
N LEU A 197 2.03 11.72 -3.11
CA LEU A 197 1.81 12.69 -4.18
C LEU A 197 0.43 13.37 -4.12
N PHE A 198 -0.60 12.67 -3.62
CA PHE A 198 -1.99 13.15 -3.63
C PHE A 198 -2.48 13.65 -2.27
N PHE A 199 -1.86 13.21 -1.18
CA PHE A 199 -2.21 13.68 0.17
C PHE A 199 -1.29 14.78 0.68
N LEU A 200 -0.03 14.86 0.24
CA LEU A 200 0.87 15.96 0.63
C LEU A 200 0.28 17.35 0.36
N PRO A 201 -0.40 17.63 -0.78
CA PRO A 201 -1.05 18.92 -1.02
C PRO A 201 -2.08 19.30 0.04
N LYS A 202 -2.63 18.31 0.72
CA LYS A 202 -3.65 18.47 1.78
C LYS A 202 -3.02 18.44 3.18
N LEU A 203 -1.69 18.24 3.30
CA LEU A 203 -0.98 18.05 4.56
C LEU A 203 -0.90 19.33 5.39
N ARG A 204 -1.09 19.20 6.71
CA ARG A 204 -0.69 20.18 7.71
C ARG A 204 0.57 19.68 8.41
N GLY A 205 1.72 20.25 8.06
CA GLY A 205 2.99 19.91 8.69
C GLY A 205 4.11 19.63 7.70
N SER A 206 5.15 18.95 8.15
CA SER A 206 6.36 18.69 7.36
C SER A 206 6.21 17.41 6.53
N PRO A 207 6.36 17.48 5.19
CA PRO A 207 6.36 16.30 4.33
C PRO A 207 7.55 15.37 4.63
N VAL A 208 8.71 15.94 4.99
CA VAL A 208 9.91 15.16 5.34
C VAL A 208 9.65 14.32 6.58
N ARG A 209 9.05 14.92 7.62
CA ARG A 209 8.77 14.19 8.86
C ARG A 209 7.81 13.03 8.67
N VAL A 210 6.74 13.23 7.89
CA VAL A 210 5.76 12.16 7.66
C VAL A 210 6.35 11.03 6.81
N SER A 211 7.15 11.36 5.77
CA SER A 211 7.81 10.36 4.94
C SER A 211 8.86 9.57 5.74
N ALA A 212 9.70 10.26 6.53
CA ALA A 212 10.70 9.61 7.36
C ALA A 212 10.06 8.72 8.46
N LEU A 213 9.00 9.21 9.11
CA LEU A 213 8.25 8.43 10.10
C LEU A 213 7.65 7.17 9.48
N TYR A 214 7.03 7.33 8.30
CA TYR A 214 6.42 6.20 7.60
C TYR A 214 7.47 5.14 7.22
N LEU A 215 8.54 5.53 6.55
CA LEU A 215 9.58 4.60 6.10
C LEU A 215 10.32 3.94 7.27
N GLY A 216 10.61 4.69 8.34
CA GLY A 216 11.24 4.15 9.53
C GLY A 216 10.36 3.15 10.27
N VAL A 217 9.07 3.48 10.50
CA VAL A 217 8.14 2.56 11.17
C VAL A 217 7.81 1.36 10.28
N LYS A 218 7.65 1.56 8.96
CA LYS A 218 7.49 0.48 7.99
C LYS A 218 8.65 -0.50 8.06
N LEU A 219 9.90 0.00 8.01
CA LEU A 219 11.09 -0.84 8.11
C LEU A 219 11.07 -1.69 9.37
N VAL A 220 10.89 -1.06 10.54
CA VAL A 220 10.85 -1.77 11.83
C VAL A 220 9.70 -2.79 11.85
N MET A 221 8.53 -2.42 11.34
CA MET A 221 7.37 -3.32 11.29
C MET A 221 7.63 -4.56 10.44
N VAL A 222 8.25 -4.41 9.25
CA VAL A 222 8.54 -5.55 8.37
C VAL A 222 9.62 -6.43 8.98
N GLU A 223 10.73 -5.85 9.46
CA GLU A 223 11.84 -6.60 10.07
C GLU A 223 11.39 -7.40 11.29
N LEU A 224 10.63 -6.78 12.19
CA LEU A 224 10.07 -7.47 13.36
C LEU A 224 9.07 -8.56 12.95
N SER A 225 8.28 -8.32 11.90
CA SER A 225 7.33 -9.29 11.40
C SER A 225 8.03 -10.52 10.81
N VAL A 226 9.09 -10.31 10.03
CA VAL A 226 9.91 -11.39 9.47
C VAL A 226 10.53 -12.21 10.60
N GLY A 227 11.23 -11.52 11.52
CA GLY A 227 11.87 -12.19 12.65
C GLY A 227 10.87 -12.98 13.51
N PHE A 228 9.70 -12.39 13.81
CA PHE A 228 8.70 -13.04 14.65
C PHE A 228 8.03 -14.24 13.96
N VAL A 229 7.71 -14.12 12.67
CA VAL A 229 7.19 -15.25 11.86
C VAL A 229 8.20 -16.40 11.84
N THR A 230 9.50 -16.09 11.63
CA THR A 230 10.55 -17.10 11.60
C THR A 230 10.70 -17.82 12.93
N VAL A 231 10.79 -17.07 14.04
CA VAL A 231 10.96 -17.65 15.39
C VAL A 231 9.74 -18.46 15.82
N MET A 232 8.56 -18.13 15.33
CA MET A 232 7.32 -18.79 15.72
C MET A 232 6.97 -20.01 14.86
N LEU A 233 7.21 -19.94 13.57
CA LEU A 233 6.80 -20.97 12.61
C LEU A 233 7.95 -21.85 12.11
N GLY A 234 9.21 -21.39 12.25
CA GLY A 234 10.38 -22.11 11.74
C GLY A 234 10.22 -22.45 10.26
N ASP A 235 10.56 -23.70 9.90
CA ASP A 235 10.45 -24.20 8.52
C ASP A 235 9.02 -24.19 7.98
N PHE A 236 8.01 -24.20 8.84
CA PHE A 236 6.62 -24.08 8.41
C PHE A 236 6.32 -22.71 7.80
N ALA A 237 7.04 -21.66 8.16
CA ALA A 237 6.90 -20.34 7.54
C ALA A 237 7.17 -20.39 6.02
N MET A 238 8.11 -21.24 5.59
CA MET A 238 8.49 -21.42 4.18
C MET A 238 7.39 -22.07 3.35
N THR A 239 6.61 -22.96 3.97
CA THR A 239 5.55 -23.71 3.28
C THR A 239 4.17 -23.06 3.40
N SER A 240 4.02 -22.12 4.33
CA SER A 240 2.74 -21.44 4.58
C SER A 240 2.47 -20.33 3.55
N LYS A 241 1.35 -20.45 2.84
CA LYS A 241 0.88 -19.38 1.92
C LYS A 241 0.51 -18.08 2.65
N LEU A 242 0.09 -18.18 3.90
CA LEU A 242 -0.40 -17.07 4.73
C LEU A 242 0.20 -17.15 6.14
N PRO A 243 1.51 -16.87 6.29
CA PRO A 243 2.20 -17.10 7.58
C PRO A 243 1.61 -16.30 8.74
N PHE A 244 1.13 -15.08 8.50
CA PHE A 244 0.46 -14.28 9.55
C PHE A 244 -0.87 -14.88 10.01
N SER A 245 -1.66 -15.44 9.09
CA SER A 245 -2.90 -16.14 9.41
C SER A 245 -2.60 -17.42 10.20
N SER A 246 -1.59 -18.15 9.76
CA SER A 246 -1.11 -19.36 10.48
C SER A 246 -0.64 -19.00 11.89
N MET A 247 0.17 -17.95 12.02
CA MET A 247 0.64 -17.46 13.30
C MET A 247 -0.53 -17.06 14.24
N ALA A 248 -1.54 -16.37 13.73
CA ALA A 248 -2.72 -16.00 14.50
C ALA A 248 -3.52 -17.24 14.96
N SER A 249 -3.57 -18.28 14.12
CA SER A 249 -4.24 -19.55 14.46
C SER A 249 -3.46 -20.35 15.52
N TYR A 250 -2.13 -20.27 15.52
CA TYR A 250 -1.28 -20.87 16.55
C TYR A 250 -1.28 -20.10 17.87
N SER A 251 -1.64 -18.82 17.84
CA SER A 251 -1.71 -17.95 19.01
C SER A 251 -2.97 -18.24 19.80
N THR A 252 -2.90 -19.18 20.73
CA THR A 252 -4.01 -19.50 21.66
C THR A 252 -3.62 -19.08 23.06
N SER A 253 -4.51 -18.43 23.78
CA SER A 253 -4.38 -18.17 25.21
C SER A 253 -5.57 -18.77 25.98
N SER A 254 -5.42 -18.94 27.27
CA SER A 254 -6.51 -19.40 28.14
C SER A 254 -7.72 -18.46 28.16
N MET A 255 -7.55 -17.19 27.74
CA MET A 255 -8.61 -16.20 27.68
C MET A 255 -9.22 -16.01 26.28
N ILE A 256 -8.46 -16.27 25.21
CA ILE A 256 -8.89 -16.05 23.81
C ILE A 256 -8.56 -17.30 23.02
N GLU A 257 -9.57 -18.09 22.73
CA GLU A 257 -9.43 -19.34 21.96
C GLU A 257 -9.28 -19.07 20.44
N ARG A 258 -9.68 -17.87 19.96
CA ARG A 258 -9.84 -17.58 18.53
C ARG A 258 -9.23 -16.24 18.12
N PHE A 259 -7.91 -16.17 18.12
CA PHE A 259 -7.19 -15.01 17.57
C PHE A 259 -7.34 -14.87 16.05
N ASP A 260 -7.61 -15.97 15.34
CA ASP A 260 -7.89 -16.00 13.91
C ASP A 260 -9.07 -15.10 13.52
N ALA A 261 -10.17 -15.13 14.31
CA ALA A 261 -11.33 -14.29 14.06
C ALA A 261 -11.03 -12.80 14.24
N ALA A 262 -10.25 -12.43 15.27
CA ALA A 262 -9.82 -11.06 15.49
C ALA A 262 -8.85 -10.59 14.39
N PHE A 263 -7.92 -11.46 13.95
CA PHE A 263 -7.06 -11.22 12.81
C PHE A 263 -7.86 -10.88 11.55
N MET A 264 -8.87 -11.70 11.23
CA MET A 264 -9.74 -11.48 10.08
C MET A 264 -10.48 -10.15 10.14
N ALA A 265 -11.02 -9.79 11.30
CA ALA A 265 -11.72 -8.51 11.48
C ALA A 265 -10.80 -7.31 11.22
N VAL A 266 -9.60 -7.30 11.81
CA VAL A 266 -8.61 -6.25 11.61
C VAL A 266 -8.18 -6.18 10.15
N TRP A 267 -7.90 -7.32 9.53
CA TRP A 267 -7.48 -7.42 8.15
C TRP A 267 -8.54 -6.88 7.17
N VAL A 268 -9.82 -7.23 7.33
CA VAL A 268 -10.95 -6.71 6.53
C VAL A 268 -11.03 -5.17 6.62
N ILE A 269 -10.86 -4.63 7.81
CA ILE A 269 -10.93 -3.19 8.02
C ILE A 269 -9.76 -2.48 7.36
N LEU A 270 -8.54 -3.03 7.42
CA LEU A 270 -7.38 -2.50 6.72
C LEU A 270 -7.58 -2.52 5.20
N ALA A 271 -8.22 -3.57 4.64
CA ALA A 271 -8.59 -3.63 3.23
C ALA A 271 -9.53 -2.48 2.83
N ILE A 272 -10.58 -2.22 3.63
CA ILE A 272 -11.53 -1.13 3.40
C ILE A 272 -10.83 0.23 3.39
N VAL A 273 -9.95 0.47 4.36
CA VAL A 273 -9.19 1.73 4.46
C VAL A 273 -8.30 1.92 3.24
N ARG A 274 -7.54 0.89 2.87
CA ARG A 274 -6.63 0.94 1.73
C ARG A 274 -7.38 1.17 0.42
N LEU A 275 -8.40 0.36 0.15
CA LEU A 275 -9.21 0.49 -1.07
C LEU A 275 -9.93 1.85 -1.11
N GLY A 276 -10.47 2.32 0.00
CA GLY A 276 -11.09 3.64 0.11
C GLY A 276 -10.14 4.78 -0.21
N ALA A 277 -8.87 4.71 0.25
CA ALA A 277 -7.83 5.68 -0.09
C ALA A 277 -7.47 5.64 -1.59
N VAL A 278 -7.37 4.45 -2.18
CA VAL A 278 -7.15 4.26 -3.63
C VAL A 278 -8.27 4.90 -4.44
N LEU A 279 -9.53 4.62 -4.11
CA LEU A 279 -10.70 5.19 -4.79
C LEU A 279 -10.76 6.72 -4.64
N HIS A 280 -10.37 7.26 -3.49
CA HIS A 280 -10.29 8.70 -3.25
C HIS A 280 -9.28 9.38 -4.17
N CYS A 281 -8.06 8.84 -4.27
CA CYS A 281 -7.01 9.38 -5.13
C CYS A 281 -7.34 9.20 -6.61
N SER A 282 -7.86 8.04 -7.01
CA SER A 282 -8.33 7.79 -8.37
C SER A 282 -9.39 8.79 -8.82
N ALA A 283 -10.35 9.11 -7.96
CA ALA A 283 -11.37 10.12 -8.25
C ALA A 283 -10.78 11.52 -8.46
N ASP A 284 -9.74 11.91 -7.71
CA ASP A 284 -9.04 13.17 -7.93
C ASP A 284 -8.34 13.18 -9.30
N CYS A 285 -7.76 12.06 -9.76
CA CYS A 285 -7.15 11.92 -11.08
C CYS A 285 -8.21 11.96 -12.21
N ILE A 286 -9.35 11.28 -12.06
CA ILE A 286 -10.44 11.32 -13.03
C ILE A 286 -10.95 12.75 -13.21
N LYS A 287 -11.04 13.53 -12.14
CA LYS A 287 -11.41 14.96 -12.21
C LYS A 287 -10.37 15.81 -12.94
N ALA A 288 -9.10 15.42 -12.93
CA ALA A 288 -8.08 16.10 -13.72
C ALA A 288 -8.28 15.88 -15.22
N VAL A 289 -8.76 14.69 -15.63
CA VAL A 289 -9.08 14.34 -17.02
C VAL A 289 -10.45 14.92 -17.43
N PHE A 290 -11.45 14.78 -16.57
CA PHE A 290 -12.82 15.22 -16.80
C PHE A 290 -13.25 16.26 -15.76
N PRO A 291 -12.93 17.56 -15.95
CA PRO A 291 -13.18 18.60 -14.94
C PRO A 291 -14.67 18.79 -14.59
N LYS A 292 -15.58 18.37 -15.48
CA LYS A 292 -17.04 18.44 -15.28
C LYS A 292 -17.60 17.26 -14.46
N ALA A 293 -16.82 16.17 -14.26
CA ALA A 293 -17.26 15.04 -13.47
C ALA A 293 -17.35 15.45 -12.00
N ASP A 294 -18.47 15.12 -11.37
CA ASP A 294 -18.61 15.31 -9.93
C ASP A 294 -17.80 14.23 -9.17
N ARG A 295 -17.67 14.40 -7.86
CA ARG A 295 -16.89 13.49 -7.05
C ARG A 295 -17.55 12.10 -6.97
N THR A 296 -18.87 12.07 -6.86
CA THR A 296 -19.64 10.83 -6.72
C THR A 296 -19.47 9.97 -7.95
N LEU A 297 -19.65 10.56 -9.15
CA LEU A 297 -19.46 9.88 -10.42
C LEU A 297 -18.01 9.37 -10.57
N SER A 298 -17.02 10.19 -10.20
CA SER A 298 -15.60 9.80 -10.28
C SER A 298 -15.27 8.61 -9.37
N VAL A 299 -15.81 8.56 -8.16
CA VAL A 299 -15.62 7.42 -7.24
C VAL A 299 -16.36 6.18 -7.75
N ILE A 300 -17.57 6.32 -8.29
CA ILE A 300 -18.32 5.19 -8.87
C ILE A 300 -17.59 4.60 -10.07
N ILE A 301 -17.06 5.44 -10.97
CA ILE A 301 -16.24 4.97 -12.10
C ILE A 301 -15.00 4.21 -11.57
N SER A 302 -14.33 4.75 -10.55
CA SER A 302 -13.19 4.07 -9.92
C SER A 302 -13.58 2.74 -9.29
N ALA A 303 -14.77 2.63 -8.72
CA ALA A 303 -15.28 1.42 -8.07
C ALA A 303 -15.63 0.31 -9.06
N ALA A 304 -15.83 0.62 -10.35
CA ALA A 304 -16.05 -0.40 -11.38
C ALA A 304 -14.85 -1.36 -11.50
N ILE A 305 -13.63 -0.88 -11.24
CA ILE A 305 -12.41 -1.71 -11.33
C ILE A 305 -12.34 -2.77 -10.22
N PRO A 306 -12.47 -2.44 -8.92
CA PRO A 306 -12.51 -3.49 -7.91
C PRO A 306 -13.71 -4.42 -8.07
N ALA A 307 -14.85 -3.94 -8.56
CA ALA A 307 -15.98 -4.81 -8.87
C ALA A 307 -15.66 -5.80 -10.01
N ALA A 308 -15.06 -5.32 -11.11
CA ALA A 308 -14.61 -6.16 -12.20
C ALA A 308 -13.51 -7.14 -11.76
N ALA A 309 -12.56 -6.68 -10.94
CA ALA A 309 -11.52 -7.51 -10.34
C ALA A 309 -12.13 -8.62 -9.47
N ALA A 310 -13.13 -8.28 -8.64
CA ALA A 310 -13.82 -9.25 -7.80
C ALA A 310 -14.52 -10.33 -8.65
N VAL A 311 -15.27 -9.93 -9.69
CA VAL A 311 -15.92 -10.87 -10.61
C VAL A 311 -14.89 -11.76 -11.31
N HIS A 312 -13.85 -11.15 -11.91
CA HIS A 312 -12.79 -11.89 -12.59
C HIS A 312 -12.13 -12.89 -11.65
N LYS A 313 -11.84 -12.45 -10.43
CA LYS A 313 -11.19 -13.28 -9.44
C LYS A 313 -12.10 -14.34 -8.81
N LEU A 314 -13.37 -14.14 -8.67
CA LEU A 314 -14.33 -15.16 -8.22
C LEU A 314 -14.63 -16.22 -9.29
N THR A 315 -14.35 -15.95 -10.56
CA THR A 315 -14.60 -16.84 -11.69
C THR A 315 -13.33 -17.53 -12.22
N ALA A 316 -12.15 -16.94 -12.05
CA ALA A 316 -10.89 -17.50 -12.51
C ALA A 316 -10.29 -18.45 -11.48
N TYR A 317 -9.80 -19.61 -11.91
CA TYR A 317 -9.17 -20.60 -11.05
C TYR A 317 -7.66 -20.38 -10.85
N ASP A 318 -7.03 -19.51 -11.64
CA ASP A 318 -5.59 -19.25 -11.59
C ASP A 318 -5.28 -17.97 -10.80
N TRP A 319 -5.20 -18.13 -9.48
CA TRP A 319 -5.00 -17.04 -8.50
C TRP A 319 -3.54 -16.78 -8.20
N GLU A 320 -2.75 -17.85 -8.18
CA GLU A 320 -1.36 -17.81 -7.72
C GLU A 320 -0.51 -16.95 -8.65
N SER A 321 -0.68 -17.09 -9.96
CA SER A 321 0.09 -16.33 -10.95
C SER A 321 -0.04 -14.82 -10.78
N THR A 322 -1.23 -14.32 -10.42
CA THR A 322 -1.46 -12.88 -10.26
C THR A 322 -0.97 -12.35 -8.91
N ALA A 323 -1.06 -13.14 -7.85
CA ALA A 323 -0.57 -12.75 -6.53
C ALA A 323 0.96 -12.62 -6.53
N TYR A 324 1.64 -13.48 -7.29
CA TYR A 324 3.10 -13.54 -7.40
C TYR A 324 3.67 -12.73 -8.57
N ASP A 325 2.84 -12.07 -9.38
CA ASP A 325 3.33 -11.15 -10.41
C ASP A 325 4.00 -9.93 -9.79
N MET A 326 5.33 -9.93 -9.82
CA MET A 326 6.17 -8.86 -9.28
C MET A 326 6.39 -7.69 -10.27
N SER A 327 5.86 -7.76 -11.49
CA SER A 327 6.10 -6.74 -12.53
C SER A 327 5.64 -5.33 -12.11
N GLY A 328 4.65 -5.26 -11.22
CA GLY A 328 4.09 -4.01 -10.72
C GLY A 328 5.07 -3.10 -9.94
N TRP A 329 6.25 -3.57 -9.52
CA TRP A 329 7.25 -2.73 -8.85
C TRP A 329 7.73 -1.58 -9.75
N LEU A 330 7.84 -1.83 -11.07
CA LEU A 330 8.20 -0.80 -12.06
C LEU A 330 7.19 0.35 -12.08
N LEU A 331 5.92 0.05 -11.85
CA LEU A 331 4.87 1.06 -11.79
C LEU A 331 5.07 1.98 -10.57
N THR A 332 5.48 1.44 -9.42
CA THR A 332 5.81 2.24 -8.23
C THR A 332 6.94 3.21 -8.54
N VAL A 333 8.04 2.73 -9.13
CA VAL A 333 9.18 3.58 -9.51
C VAL A 333 8.77 4.64 -10.53
N THR A 334 8.02 4.25 -11.56
CA THR A 334 7.56 5.17 -12.60
C THR A 334 6.65 6.26 -12.03
N ALA A 335 5.69 5.89 -11.19
CA ALA A 335 4.73 6.82 -10.61
C ALA A 335 5.36 7.77 -9.58
N MET A 336 6.37 7.32 -8.82
CA MET A 336 7.00 8.11 -7.76
C MET A 336 8.20 8.94 -8.23
N LEU A 337 8.91 8.50 -9.26
CA LEU A 337 10.14 9.14 -9.70
C LEU A 337 10.01 9.75 -11.09
N PHE A 338 9.76 8.93 -12.12
CA PHE A 338 9.85 9.40 -13.49
C PHE A 338 8.77 10.41 -13.84
N VAL A 339 7.51 10.10 -13.59
CA VAL A 339 6.39 10.99 -13.97
C VAL A 339 6.44 12.31 -13.21
N PRO A 340 6.65 12.36 -11.88
CA PRO A 340 6.79 13.63 -11.18
C PRO A 340 7.97 14.48 -11.65
N LEU A 341 9.11 13.86 -11.97
CA LEU A 341 10.27 14.59 -12.49
C LEU A 341 10.01 15.17 -13.89
N VAL A 342 9.37 14.40 -14.77
CA VAL A 342 8.99 14.87 -16.10
C VAL A 342 8.03 16.07 -16.00
N ILE A 343 7.01 15.97 -15.16
CA ILE A 343 6.06 17.08 -14.93
C ILE A 343 6.80 18.32 -14.42
N ALA A 344 7.65 18.16 -13.41
CA ALA A 344 8.41 19.27 -12.84
C ALA A 344 9.33 19.91 -13.88
N ALA A 345 9.99 19.11 -14.73
CA ALA A 345 10.84 19.63 -15.82
C ALA A 345 10.04 20.47 -16.82
N PHE A 346 8.87 20.03 -17.25
CA PHE A 346 8.02 20.80 -18.17
C PHE A 346 7.56 22.12 -17.56
N VAL A 347 7.19 22.13 -16.28
CA VAL A 347 6.78 23.36 -15.58
C VAL A 347 7.94 24.34 -15.48
N LEU A 348 9.13 23.88 -15.09
CA LEU A 348 10.32 24.73 -14.99
C LEU A 348 10.77 25.30 -16.34
N LEU A 349 10.69 24.51 -17.42
CA LEU A 349 10.99 24.98 -18.78
C LEU A 349 10.01 26.06 -19.22
N ARG A 350 8.75 25.93 -18.85
CA ARG A 350 7.75 26.97 -19.14
C ARG A 350 8.02 28.24 -18.35
N GLU A 351 8.28 28.16 -17.04
CA GLU A 351 8.63 29.31 -16.20
C GLU A 351 9.82 30.09 -16.79
N ARG A 352 10.86 29.38 -17.25
CA ARG A 352 12.03 30.02 -17.91
C ARG A 352 11.64 30.75 -19.17
N ARG A 353 10.89 30.15 -20.07
CA ARG A 353 10.44 30.81 -21.32
C ARG A 353 9.62 32.06 -21.05
N GLU A 354 8.73 32.01 -20.06
CA GLU A 354 7.93 33.19 -19.69
C GLU A 354 8.78 34.32 -19.06
N ALA A 355 9.85 33.96 -18.33
CA ALA A 355 10.80 34.90 -17.79
C ALA A 355 11.64 35.57 -18.91
N ASP A 356 12.12 34.79 -19.88
CA ASP A 356 12.89 35.29 -21.02
C ASP A 356 12.06 36.28 -21.88
N VAL A 357 10.77 35.97 -22.10
CA VAL A 357 9.85 36.86 -22.84
C VAL A 357 9.54 38.17 -22.09
N ARG A 358 9.54 38.14 -20.75
CA ARG A 358 9.29 39.33 -19.92
C ARG A 358 10.53 40.20 -19.73
N GLY A 359 11.72 39.64 -19.93
CA GLY A 359 13.01 40.36 -19.83
C GLY A 359 13.52 40.95 -21.14
N ALA A 360 12.88 40.57 -22.27
CA ALA A 360 13.09 41.16 -23.60
C ALA A 360 12.03 42.22 -23.90
#